data_bb3721b2e1107e6f2c803b2169b5815e
#
_entry.id   bb3721b2e1107e6f2c803b2169b5815e
#
_cell.length_a   1.000
_cell.length_b   1.000
_cell.length_c   1.000
_cell.angle_alpha   90.00
_cell.angle_beta   90.00
_cell.angle_gamma   90.00
#
_symmetry.space_group_name_H-M   'P 1'
#
loop_
_entity.id
_entity.type
_entity.pdbx_description
1 polymer ?
#
loop_
_entity_poly.entity_id
_entity_poly.type
_entity_poly.pdbx_seq_one_letter_code
_entity_poly.pdbx_strand_id
1 'polypeptide(L)'
;MTRRQKTKVESNVLLLEVPKSIIAKYEGQTAREDMLFPILSNQKMNSYLKEIADICGIKKNLTFHLARHTFATMSLSKGVPIESVSKMLGHTNIRTTQIYARITNKKIEHDMEQFADKLGKFNTAMGIGENSWQ
;
A
#
# COMPACT_ATOMS: atom_id res chain seq x y z
N MET A 1 11.43 12.22 1.43
CA MET A 1 11.71 11.78 0.04
C MET A 1 12.78 10.71 0.09
N THR A 2 12.52 9.50 -0.39
CA THR A 2 13.48 8.40 -0.36
C THR A 2 13.79 7.93 -1.78
N ARG A 3 15.03 7.48 -2.02
CA ARG A 3 15.43 6.85 -3.31
C ARG A 3 15.64 5.37 -3.11
N ARG A 4 15.03 4.56 -3.94
CA ARG A 4 15.25 3.12 -3.94
C ARG A 4 16.64 2.80 -4.47
N GLN A 5 17.49 2.14 -3.65
CA GLN A 5 18.88 1.82 -4.03
C GLN A 5 18.98 1.03 -5.33
N LYS A 6 18.09 0.05 -5.55
CA LYS A 6 18.13 -0.87 -6.70
C LYS A 6 17.71 -0.22 -8.02
N THR A 7 16.78 0.73 -8.01
CA THR A 7 16.21 1.33 -9.23
C THR A 7 16.48 2.82 -9.37
N LYS A 8 17.08 3.45 -8.34
CA LYS A 8 17.30 4.91 -8.23
C LYS A 8 16.03 5.76 -8.44
N VAL A 9 14.86 5.13 -8.45
CA VAL A 9 13.57 5.81 -8.58
C VAL A 9 13.23 6.47 -7.26
N GLU A 10 12.81 7.73 -7.33
CA GLU A 10 12.28 8.47 -6.19
C GLU A 10 10.95 7.86 -5.76
N SER A 11 10.81 7.65 -4.47
CA SER A 11 9.57 7.18 -3.85
C SER A 11 9.11 8.20 -2.85
N ASN A 12 7.99 8.85 -3.14
CA ASN A 12 7.33 9.80 -2.26
C ASN A 12 6.12 9.09 -1.64
N VAL A 13 6.21 8.80 -0.35
CA VAL A 13 5.13 8.19 0.42
C VAL A 13 4.73 9.14 1.53
N LEU A 14 3.45 9.51 1.56
CA LEU A 14 2.91 10.27 2.67
C LEU A 14 2.90 9.39 3.93
N LEU A 15 3.52 9.89 4.99
CA LEU A 15 3.52 9.18 6.27
C LEU A 15 2.17 9.38 6.95
N LEU A 16 1.47 8.28 7.17
CA LEU A 16 0.25 8.22 7.97
C LEU A 16 0.60 8.23 9.47
N GLU A 17 -0.40 8.31 10.34
CA GLU A 17 -0.20 8.46 11.79
C GLU A 17 0.60 7.31 12.43
N VAL A 18 0.31 6.05 12.05
CA VAL A 18 1.03 4.88 12.59
C VAL A 18 2.53 4.91 12.25
N PRO A 19 2.96 5.08 10.98
CA PRO A 19 4.37 5.29 10.65
C PRO A 19 5.01 6.47 11.40
N LYS A 20 4.31 7.59 11.57
CA LYS A 20 4.84 8.73 12.33
C LYS A 20 5.09 8.38 13.80
N SER A 21 4.14 7.70 14.45
CA SER A 21 4.29 7.28 15.84
C SER A 21 5.46 6.30 16.03
N ILE A 22 5.69 5.41 15.05
CA ILE A 22 6.83 4.50 15.07
C ILE A 22 8.14 5.28 14.94
N ILE A 23 8.22 6.26 14.03
CA ILE A 23 9.42 7.10 13.87
C ILE A 23 9.73 7.85 15.17
N ALA A 24 8.72 8.51 15.75
CA ALA A 24 8.88 9.23 17.01
C ALA A 24 9.38 8.35 18.16
N LYS A 25 8.94 7.09 18.22
CA LYS A 25 9.40 6.12 19.23
C LYS A 25 10.90 5.83 19.13
N TYR A 26 11.49 5.89 17.95
CA TYR A 26 12.91 5.56 17.71
C TYR A 26 13.79 6.81 17.56
N GLU A 27 13.21 8.01 17.71
CA GLU A 27 13.95 9.27 17.64
C GLU A 27 15.05 9.30 18.72
N GLY A 28 16.27 9.62 18.32
CA GLY A 28 17.43 9.66 19.22
C GLY A 28 18.01 8.29 19.63
N GLN A 29 17.45 7.16 19.15
CA GLN A 29 17.94 5.82 19.50
C GLN A 29 18.95 5.26 18.48
N THR A 30 19.26 6.02 17.44
CA THR A 30 20.21 5.60 16.40
C THR A 30 21.60 6.20 16.66
N ALA A 31 22.64 5.42 16.44
CA ALA A 31 24.03 5.85 16.61
C ALA A 31 24.50 6.88 15.55
N ARG A 32 23.67 7.13 14.52
CA ARG A 32 23.98 8.03 13.41
C ARG A 32 22.78 8.94 13.16
N GLU A 33 23.00 10.22 13.05
CA GLU A 33 21.98 11.25 12.82
C GLU A 33 21.23 11.10 11.48
N ASP A 34 21.86 10.45 10.49
CA ASP A 34 21.27 10.18 9.17
C ASP A 34 20.38 8.93 9.12
N MET A 35 20.23 8.20 10.23
CA MET A 35 19.44 6.95 10.30
C MET A 35 18.18 7.14 11.16
N LEU A 36 17.02 6.84 10.58
CA LEU A 36 15.73 6.86 11.30
C LEU A 36 15.54 5.64 12.21
N PHE A 37 16.14 4.50 11.88
CA PHE A 37 15.99 3.26 12.61
C PHE A 37 17.32 2.52 12.74
N PRO A 38 17.54 1.76 13.81
CA PRO A 38 18.71 0.88 13.96
C PRO A 38 18.57 -0.35 13.06
N ILE A 39 18.70 -0.16 11.74
CA ILE A 39 18.48 -1.22 10.76
C ILE A 39 19.71 -2.12 10.67
N LEU A 40 19.50 -3.42 10.86
CA LEU A 40 20.46 -4.47 10.61
C LEU A 40 20.46 -4.88 9.13
N SER A 41 21.34 -5.79 8.74
CA SER A 41 21.31 -6.35 7.39
C SER A 41 19.96 -7.03 7.08
N ASN A 42 19.53 -7.01 5.81
CA ASN A 42 18.29 -7.65 5.40
C ASN A 42 18.18 -9.12 5.81
N GLN A 43 19.32 -9.82 5.84
CA GLN A 43 19.38 -11.22 6.25
C GLN A 43 19.07 -11.37 7.75
N LYS A 44 19.69 -10.57 8.62
CA LYS A 44 19.41 -10.58 10.06
C LYS A 44 17.97 -10.17 10.37
N MET A 45 17.45 -9.14 9.67
CA MET A 45 16.08 -8.70 9.86
C MET A 45 15.07 -9.79 9.46
N ASN A 46 15.29 -10.50 8.36
CA ASN A 46 14.42 -11.62 7.98
C ASN A 46 14.56 -12.82 8.94
N SER A 47 15.73 -13.05 9.55
CA SER A 47 15.91 -14.05 10.61
C SER A 47 15.04 -13.72 11.82
N TYR A 48 15.07 -12.47 12.31
CA TYR A 48 14.22 -12.04 13.42
C TYR A 48 12.73 -12.13 13.09
N LEU A 49 12.32 -11.80 11.86
CA LEU A 49 10.92 -11.98 11.45
C LEU A 49 10.49 -13.44 11.50
N LYS A 50 11.38 -14.37 11.20
CA LYS A 50 11.14 -15.81 11.33
C LYS A 50 10.98 -16.22 12.80
N GLU A 51 11.88 -15.78 13.67
CA GLU A 51 11.79 -16.02 15.12
C GLU A 51 10.47 -15.49 15.70
N ILE A 52 10.07 -14.26 15.33
CA ILE A 52 8.79 -13.67 15.74
C ILE A 52 7.61 -14.52 15.22
N ALA A 53 7.67 -14.98 13.97
CA ALA A 53 6.64 -15.84 13.40
C ALA A 53 6.49 -17.15 14.19
N ASP A 54 7.62 -17.78 14.55
CA ASP A 54 7.65 -19.03 15.32
C ASP A 54 7.06 -18.80 16.72
N ILE A 55 7.42 -17.74 17.42
CA ILE A 55 6.88 -17.37 18.75
C ILE A 55 5.37 -17.11 18.67
N CYS A 56 4.90 -16.46 17.60
CA CYS A 56 3.49 -16.14 17.40
C CYS A 56 2.67 -17.29 16.80
N GLY A 57 3.26 -18.44 16.53
CA GLY A 57 2.60 -19.58 15.88
C GLY A 57 2.19 -19.31 14.42
N ILE A 58 2.83 -18.35 13.75
CA ILE A 58 2.54 -17.98 12.36
C ILE A 58 3.31 -18.92 11.43
N LYS A 59 2.60 -19.82 10.76
CA LYS A 59 3.20 -20.81 9.83
C LYS A 59 3.74 -20.21 8.53
N LYS A 60 3.40 -18.95 8.20
CA LYS A 60 3.86 -18.28 6.99
C LYS A 60 5.29 -17.77 7.17
N ASN A 61 6.11 -17.91 6.12
CA ASN A 61 7.45 -17.33 6.10
C ASN A 61 7.36 -15.80 6.01
N LEU A 62 7.55 -15.10 7.13
CA LEU A 62 7.54 -13.64 7.18
C LEU A 62 8.86 -13.07 6.65
N THR A 63 8.74 -12.15 5.69
CA THR A 63 9.87 -11.44 5.08
C THR A 63 9.47 -9.99 4.79
N PHE A 64 10.46 -9.11 4.64
CA PHE A 64 10.20 -7.75 4.16
C PHE A 64 9.53 -7.72 2.78
N HIS A 65 9.82 -8.71 1.94
CA HIS A 65 9.17 -8.85 0.65
C HIS A 65 7.68 -9.16 0.79
N LEU A 66 7.32 -10.03 1.74
CA LEU A 66 5.92 -10.31 2.06
C LEU A 66 5.19 -9.07 2.59
N ALA A 67 5.81 -8.28 3.47
CA ALA A 67 5.24 -7.03 3.95
C ALA A 67 4.96 -6.05 2.79
N ARG A 68 5.88 -5.95 1.84
CA ARG A 68 5.71 -5.14 0.64
C ARG A 68 4.57 -5.66 -0.25
N HIS A 69 4.43 -6.98 -0.41
CA HIS A 69 3.29 -7.61 -1.11
C HIS A 69 1.96 -7.28 -0.42
N THR A 70 1.93 -7.42 0.91
CA THR A 70 0.73 -7.12 1.71
C THR A 70 0.32 -5.66 1.58
N PHE A 71 1.28 -4.73 1.64
CA PHE A 71 1.01 -3.31 1.43
C PHE A 71 0.39 -3.06 0.04
N ALA A 72 0.97 -3.63 -1.02
CA ALA A 72 0.48 -3.47 -2.39
C ALA A 72 -0.95 -4.01 -2.55
N THR A 73 -1.20 -5.24 -2.13
CA THR A 73 -2.52 -5.88 -2.25
C THR A 73 -3.58 -5.20 -1.42
N MET A 74 -3.24 -4.79 -0.19
CA MET A 74 -4.15 -4.07 0.70
C MET A 74 -4.50 -2.69 0.15
N SER A 75 -3.52 -1.94 -0.34
CA SER A 75 -3.75 -0.62 -0.92
C SER A 75 -4.67 -0.70 -2.13
N LEU A 76 -4.42 -1.65 -3.05
CA LEU A 76 -5.26 -1.87 -4.23
C LEU A 76 -6.68 -2.32 -3.85
N SER A 77 -6.82 -3.19 -2.84
CA SER A 77 -8.14 -3.64 -2.36
C SER A 77 -8.96 -2.51 -1.71
N LYS A 78 -8.29 -1.48 -1.21
CA LYS A 78 -8.91 -0.26 -0.65
C LYS A 78 -9.12 0.84 -1.70
N GLY A 79 -8.95 0.54 -2.99
CA GLY A 79 -9.23 1.46 -4.08
C GLY A 79 -8.11 2.46 -4.39
N VAL A 80 -6.91 2.31 -3.82
CA VAL A 80 -5.78 3.16 -4.21
C VAL A 80 -5.40 2.83 -5.66
N PRO A 81 -5.32 3.84 -6.56
CA PRO A 81 -4.95 3.62 -7.96
C PRO A 81 -3.62 2.88 -8.11
N ILE A 82 -3.55 1.96 -9.08
CA ILE A 82 -2.37 1.13 -9.30
C ILE A 82 -1.12 1.95 -9.63
N GLU A 83 -1.29 3.08 -10.30
CA GLU A 83 -0.23 4.03 -10.65
C GLU A 83 0.39 4.63 -9.38
N SER A 84 -0.47 5.00 -8.42
CA SER A 84 -0.03 5.54 -7.12
C SER A 84 0.72 4.47 -6.32
N VAL A 85 0.18 3.25 -6.25
CA VAL A 85 0.85 2.11 -5.59
C VAL A 85 2.18 1.81 -6.26
N SER A 86 2.25 1.82 -7.59
CA SER A 86 3.48 1.59 -8.35
C SER A 86 4.56 2.62 -8.02
N LYS A 87 4.20 3.89 -7.95
CA LYS A 87 5.11 4.99 -7.55
C LYS A 87 5.56 4.86 -6.10
N MET A 88 4.65 4.60 -5.17
CA MET A 88 5.00 4.38 -3.75
C MET A 88 5.96 3.21 -3.57
N LEU A 89 5.81 2.17 -4.37
CA LEU A 89 6.71 1.02 -4.37
C LEU A 89 8.03 1.28 -5.12
N GLY A 90 8.18 2.40 -5.83
CA GLY A 90 9.35 2.71 -6.65
C GLY A 90 9.56 1.70 -7.78
N HIS A 91 8.49 1.26 -8.42
CA HIS A 91 8.56 0.44 -9.62
C HIS A 91 8.77 1.32 -10.85
N THR A 92 9.72 0.96 -11.70
CA THR A 92 9.97 1.62 -12.99
C THR A 92 8.94 1.23 -14.05
N ASN A 93 8.31 0.05 -13.89
CA ASN A 93 7.32 -0.49 -14.80
C ASN A 93 6.07 -0.89 -14.00
N ILE A 94 4.92 -0.37 -14.39
CA ILE A 94 3.63 -0.65 -13.76
C ILE A 94 3.25 -2.14 -13.82
N ARG A 95 3.71 -2.86 -14.83
CA ARG A 95 3.51 -4.32 -14.95
C ARG A 95 3.99 -5.07 -13.72
N THR A 96 5.03 -4.58 -13.06
CA THR A 96 5.51 -5.16 -11.79
C THR A 96 4.48 -5.02 -10.66
N THR A 97 3.59 -4.02 -10.74
CA THR A 97 2.51 -3.80 -9.76
C THR A 97 1.25 -4.58 -10.16
N GLN A 98 1.03 -4.83 -11.44
CA GLN A 98 -0.15 -5.56 -11.95
C GLN A 98 -0.26 -6.97 -11.40
N ILE A 99 0.84 -7.61 -10.99
CA ILE A 99 0.82 -8.93 -10.35
C ILE A 99 0.01 -8.95 -9.03
N TYR A 100 -0.16 -7.78 -8.39
CA TYR A 100 -0.96 -7.60 -7.19
C TYR A 100 -2.42 -7.25 -7.46
N ALA A 101 -2.71 -6.77 -8.67
CA ALA A 101 -4.02 -6.31 -9.09
C ALA A 101 -4.85 -7.48 -9.66
N ARG A 102 -5.22 -8.45 -8.82
CA ARG A 102 -6.23 -9.42 -9.21
C ARG A 102 -7.59 -8.73 -9.15
N ILE A 103 -8.14 -8.41 -10.32
CA ILE A 103 -9.51 -7.92 -10.41
C ILE A 103 -10.44 -9.10 -10.08
N THR A 104 -11.13 -9.03 -8.96
CA THR A 104 -12.17 -9.99 -8.59
C THR A 104 -13.52 -9.45 -9.02
N ASN A 105 -14.51 -10.35 -9.24
CA ASN A 105 -15.89 -9.94 -9.54
C ASN A 105 -16.42 -8.97 -8.46
N LYS A 106 -16.13 -9.24 -7.18
CA LYS A 106 -16.48 -8.35 -6.06
C LYS A 106 -15.92 -6.93 -6.21
N LYS A 107 -14.72 -6.79 -6.77
CA LYS A 107 -14.15 -5.45 -7.01
C LYS A 107 -14.87 -4.75 -8.13
N ILE A 108 -15.24 -5.46 -9.19
CA ILE A 108 -16.02 -4.90 -10.30
C ILE A 108 -17.39 -4.43 -9.81
N GLU A 109 -18.08 -5.26 -9.03
CA GLU A 109 -19.37 -4.92 -8.41
C GLU A 109 -19.25 -3.65 -7.57
N HIS A 110 -18.30 -3.60 -6.66
CA HIS A 110 -18.06 -2.43 -5.80
C HIS A 110 -17.72 -1.16 -6.60
N ASP A 111 -16.86 -1.27 -7.62
CA ASP A 111 -16.47 -0.13 -8.46
C ASP A 111 -17.70 0.38 -9.26
N MET A 112 -18.58 -0.53 -9.70
CA MET A 112 -19.83 -0.18 -10.40
C MET A 112 -20.88 0.44 -9.47
N GLU A 113 -21.01 -0.04 -8.23
CA GLU A 113 -21.86 0.57 -7.21
C GLU A 113 -21.41 2.02 -6.92
N GLN A 114 -20.11 2.24 -6.68
CA GLN A 114 -19.58 3.60 -6.49
C GLN A 114 -19.81 4.51 -7.70
N PHE A 115 -19.73 3.96 -8.89
CA PHE A 115 -20.01 4.71 -10.12
C PHE A 115 -21.50 5.08 -10.22
N ALA A 116 -22.39 4.13 -9.93
CA ALA A 116 -23.85 4.37 -9.90
C ALA A 116 -24.22 5.46 -8.88
N ASP A 117 -23.63 5.43 -7.68
CA ASP A 117 -23.84 6.46 -6.66
C ASP A 117 -23.42 7.86 -7.14
N LYS A 118 -22.27 7.95 -7.82
CA LYS A 118 -21.80 9.22 -8.38
C LYS A 118 -22.70 9.72 -9.50
N LEU A 119 -23.20 8.82 -10.36
CA LEU A 119 -24.17 9.17 -11.41
C LEU A 119 -25.51 9.61 -10.81
N GLY A 120 -25.99 8.92 -9.77
CA GLY A 120 -27.22 9.32 -9.07
C GLY A 120 -27.14 10.74 -8.52
N LYS A 121 -26.03 11.10 -7.86
CA LYS A 121 -25.77 12.47 -7.38
C LYS A 121 -25.70 13.49 -8.52
N PHE A 122 -25.08 13.12 -9.63
CA PHE A 122 -25.00 13.97 -10.81
C PHE A 122 -26.39 14.21 -11.43
N ASN A 123 -27.20 13.16 -11.60
CA ASN A 123 -28.57 13.25 -12.13
C ASN A 123 -29.43 14.14 -11.25
N THR A 124 -29.35 13.99 -9.92
CA THR A 124 -30.06 14.85 -8.96
C THR A 124 -29.63 16.32 -9.10
N ALA A 125 -28.31 16.57 -9.22
CA ALA A 125 -27.78 17.94 -9.39
C ALA A 125 -28.20 18.59 -10.73
N MET A 126 -28.42 17.78 -11.77
CA MET A 126 -28.83 18.23 -13.10
C MET A 126 -30.35 18.30 -13.24
N GLY A 127 -31.15 17.95 -12.19
CA GLY A 127 -32.61 17.94 -12.26
C GLY A 127 -33.18 16.86 -13.18
N ILE A 128 -32.40 15.84 -13.53
CA ILE A 128 -32.85 14.70 -14.32
C ILE A 128 -33.54 13.74 -13.35
N GLY A 129 -34.85 13.96 -13.13
CA GLY A 129 -35.66 13.11 -12.26
C GLY A 129 -36.06 11.79 -12.92
N GLU A 130 -36.50 10.83 -12.10
CA GLU A 130 -36.78 9.42 -12.38
C GLU A 130 -37.91 9.12 -13.41
N ASN A 131 -38.39 10.06 -14.22
CA ASN A 131 -39.59 9.87 -15.04
C ASN A 131 -39.41 10.17 -16.53
N SER A 132 -38.54 9.49 -17.24
CA SER A 132 -38.57 9.60 -18.71
C SER A 132 -38.35 8.30 -19.49
N TRP A 133 -38.57 7.14 -18.87
CA TRP A 133 -38.59 5.87 -19.59
C TRP A 133 -39.83 5.05 -19.18
N GLN A 134 -41.01 5.46 -19.64
CA GLN A 134 -42.16 4.61 -19.81
C GLN A 134 -42.45 4.42 -21.30
#